data_0867e044e7150a4cfa0683a88fa95a71
#
_entry.id   0867e044e7150a4cfa0683a88fa95a71
#
_cell.length_a   1.000
_cell.length_b   1.000
_cell.length_c   1.000
_cell.angle_alpha   90.00
_cell.angle_beta   90.00
_cell.angle_gamma   90.00
#
_symmetry.space_group_name_H-M   'P 1'
#
loop_
_entity.id
_entity.type
_entity.pdbx_description
1 polymer ?
#
loop_
_entity_poly.entity_id
_entity_poly.type
_entity_poly.pdbx_seq_one_letter_code
_entity_poly.pdbx_strand_id
1 'polypeptide(L)'
;MLPIFPKDTKMITPVLGVREKDGLVHYLLSGLPIYSHAADDLIKFRYVTSSLLLQGLCKNKEISDCFHVSGDSVRRWKKKLSEEGESAFFMPENRHGHSHKLLPSVLDRIQKKLDSGRSVNGIAREEGISEGSIRYAVNMGRLKKSP
;
A
#
# COMPACT_ATOMS: atom_id res chain seq x y z
N MET A 1 -38.47 9.87 3.23
CA MET A 1 -38.25 8.94 2.13
C MET A 1 -36.97 8.14 2.38
N LEU A 2 -37.06 6.84 2.32
CA LEU A 2 -35.88 5.99 2.52
C LEU A 2 -34.96 6.09 1.30
N PRO A 3 -33.64 6.09 1.52
CA PRO A 3 -32.69 6.05 0.41
C PRO A 3 -32.92 4.81 -0.46
N ILE A 4 -32.80 4.97 -1.77
CA ILE A 4 -32.95 3.85 -2.70
C ILE A 4 -31.56 3.42 -3.15
N PHE A 5 -31.25 2.14 -2.92
CA PHE A 5 -29.99 1.54 -3.33
C PHE A 5 -30.25 0.42 -4.36
N PRO A 6 -29.33 0.21 -5.32
CA PRO A 6 -29.39 -0.97 -6.19
C PRO A 6 -29.43 -2.27 -5.38
N LYS A 7 -30.04 -3.30 -5.94
CA LYS A 7 -30.27 -4.59 -5.23
C LYS A 7 -28.98 -5.27 -4.75
N ASP A 8 -27.90 -5.09 -5.49
CA ASP A 8 -26.60 -5.71 -5.20
C ASP A 8 -25.72 -4.85 -4.30
N THR A 9 -26.27 -3.79 -3.70
CA THR A 9 -25.53 -2.90 -2.81
C THR A 9 -25.36 -3.56 -1.45
N LYS A 10 -24.10 -3.62 -0.97
CA LYS A 10 -23.79 -4.04 0.37
C LYS A 10 -23.76 -2.80 1.28
N MET A 11 -24.54 -2.83 2.34
CA MET A 11 -24.68 -1.65 3.19
C MET A 11 -23.55 -1.60 4.22
N ILE A 12 -22.87 -0.45 4.30
CA ILE A 12 -21.90 -0.14 5.34
C ILE A 12 -22.64 0.46 6.55
N THR A 13 -23.52 1.42 6.27
CA THR A 13 -24.46 2.02 7.24
C THR A 13 -25.84 2.08 6.61
N PRO A 14 -26.89 2.45 7.34
CA PRO A 14 -28.23 2.62 6.72
C PRO A 14 -28.30 3.61 5.55
N VAL A 15 -27.32 4.50 5.42
CA VAL A 15 -27.28 5.52 4.36
C VAL A 15 -26.09 5.39 3.42
N LEU A 16 -25.11 4.55 3.77
CA LEU A 16 -23.87 4.38 2.99
C LEU A 16 -23.74 2.93 2.53
N GLY A 17 -23.66 2.72 1.23
CA GLY A 17 -23.51 1.40 0.65
C GLY A 17 -22.35 1.32 -0.33
N VAL A 18 -21.96 0.10 -0.67
CA VAL A 18 -20.91 -0.18 -1.64
C VAL A 18 -21.42 -1.21 -2.63
N ARG A 19 -21.06 -1.05 -3.90
CA ARG A 19 -21.49 -1.90 -4.99
C ARG A 19 -20.34 -2.13 -5.96
N GLU A 20 -20.12 -3.38 -6.34
CA GLU A 20 -19.16 -3.72 -7.39
C GLU A 20 -19.92 -4.03 -8.67
N LYS A 21 -19.51 -3.38 -9.77
CA LYS A 21 -20.11 -3.61 -11.09
C LYS A 21 -19.05 -3.41 -12.17
N ASP A 22 -18.90 -4.38 -13.06
CA ASP A 22 -17.98 -4.31 -14.20
C ASP A 22 -16.53 -4.01 -13.80
N GLY A 23 -16.10 -4.59 -12.68
CA GLY A 23 -14.74 -4.39 -12.16
C GLY A 23 -14.51 -3.07 -11.44
N LEU A 24 -15.57 -2.28 -11.24
CA LEU A 24 -15.52 -1.02 -10.51
C LEU A 24 -16.30 -1.12 -9.20
N VAL A 25 -15.74 -0.54 -8.15
CA VAL A 25 -16.41 -0.43 -6.85
C VAL A 25 -16.95 0.98 -6.70
N HIS A 26 -18.23 1.09 -6.43
CA HIS A 26 -18.93 2.37 -6.24
C HIS A 26 -19.38 2.50 -4.80
N TYR A 27 -19.16 3.67 -4.21
CA TYR A 27 -19.65 4.01 -2.86
C TYR A 27 -20.82 4.95 -3.01
N LEU A 28 -21.93 4.60 -2.38
CA LEU A 28 -23.21 5.30 -2.56
C LEU A 28 -23.64 5.90 -1.22
N LEU A 29 -23.88 7.20 -1.18
CA LEU A 29 -24.46 7.88 -0.02
C LEU A 29 -25.90 8.26 -0.36
N SER A 30 -26.84 7.70 0.40
CA SER A 30 -28.26 7.88 0.15
C SER A 30 -28.67 7.55 -1.30
N GLY A 31 -28.02 6.52 -1.88
CA GLY A 31 -28.27 6.08 -3.26
C GLY A 31 -27.48 6.82 -4.33
N LEU A 32 -26.73 7.87 -3.98
CA LEU A 32 -25.94 8.65 -4.95
C LEU A 32 -24.45 8.26 -4.88
N PRO A 33 -23.81 8.01 -6.04
CA PRO A 33 -22.40 7.68 -6.04
C PRO A 33 -21.54 8.86 -5.61
N ILE A 34 -20.63 8.62 -4.65
CA ILE A 34 -19.72 9.65 -4.12
C ILE A 34 -18.26 9.33 -4.42
N TYR A 35 -17.91 8.05 -4.49
CA TYR A 35 -16.55 7.59 -4.80
C TYR A 35 -16.63 6.34 -5.68
N SER A 36 -15.59 6.12 -6.47
CA SER A 36 -15.43 4.86 -7.23
C SER A 36 -13.95 4.57 -7.44
N HIS A 37 -13.63 3.28 -7.55
CA HIS A 37 -12.28 2.83 -7.89
C HIS A 37 -12.34 1.46 -8.53
N ALA A 38 -11.25 1.05 -9.20
CA ALA A 38 -11.14 -0.30 -9.72
C ALA A 38 -11.12 -1.31 -8.55
N ALA A 39 -11.71 -2.48 -8.76
CA ALA A 39 -11.82 -3.50 -7.72
C ALA A 39 -10.45 -3.98 -7.20
N ASP A 40 -9.42 -3.93 -8.04
CA ASP A 40 -8.06 -4.32 -7.70
C ASP A 40 -7.16 -3.16 -7.22
N ASP A 41 -7.69 -1.95 -7.16
CA ASP A 41 -6.94 -0.76 -6.72
C ASP A 41 -7.00 -0.63 -5.19
N LEU A 42 -6.08 -1.32 -4.51
CA LEU A 42 -6.01 -1.32 -3.05
C LEU A 42 -5.64 0.05 -2.47
N ILE A 43 -4.82 0.82 -3.17
CA ILE A 43 -4.41 2.15 -2.72
C ILE A 43 -5.62 3.07 -2.64
N LYS A 44 -6.42 3.09 -3.70
CA LYS A 44 -7.63 3.90 -3.75
C LYS A 44 -8.69 3.41 -2.76
N PHE A 45 -8.81 2.09 -2.59
CA PHE A 45 -9.68 1.49 -1.58
C PHE A 45 -9.35 2.02 -0.18
N ARG A 46 -8.07 1.99 0.19
CA ARG A 46 -7.62 2.48 1.49
C ARG A 46 -7.88 3.98 1.66
N TYR A 47 -7.62 4.74 0.61
CA TYR A 47 -7.88 6.18 0.60
C TYR A 47 -9.36 6.48 0.78
N VAL A 48 -10.23 5.85 -0.01
CA VAL A 48 -11.67 6.10 0.03
C VAL A 48 -12.26 5.74 1.39
N THR A 49 -11.92 4.54 1.92
CA THR A 49 -12.43 4.12 3.23
C THR A 49 -11.95 5.07 4.35
N SER A 50 -10.70 5.49 4.29
CA SER A 50 -10.16 6.47 5.25
C SER A 50 -10.88 7.82 5.15
N SER A 51 -11.17 8.27 3.94
CA SER A 51 -11.91 9.52 3.71
C SER A 51 -13.32 9.46 4.29
N LEU A 52 -14.02 8.33 4.09
CA LEU A 52 -15.35 8.13 4.65
C LEU A 52 -15.33 8.21 6.18
N LEU A 53 -14.31 7.63 6.80
CA LEU A 53 -14.14 7.66 8.26
C LEU A 53 -13.86 9.07 8.77
N LEU A 54 -12.98 9.81 8.10
CA LEU A 54 -12.65 11.19 8.50
C LEU A 54 -13.82 12.14 8.32
N GLN A 55 -14.68 11.88 7.33
CA GLN A 55 -15.89 12.67 7.12
C GLN A 55 -17.01 12.30 8.10
N GLY A 56 -16.82 11.29 8.91
CA GLY A 56 -17.82 10.85 9.89
C GLY A 56 -18.99 10.08 9.29
N LEU A 57 -18.86 9.60 8.06
CA LEU A 57 -19.94 8.87 7.37
C LEU A 57 -20.08 7.43 7.85
N CYS A 58 -19.06 6.87 8.49
CA CYS A 58 -19.09 5.52 9.05
C CYS A 58 -18.05 5.39 10.16
N LYS A 59 -18.09 4.25 10.84
CA LYS A 59 -17.16 3.92 11.93
C LYS A 59 -16.15 2.85 11.50
N ASN A 60 -15.02 2.79 12.20
CA ASN A 60 -13.97 1.80 11.92
C ASN A 60 -14.53 0.37 11.88
N LYS A 61 -15.38 0.02 12.85
CA LYS A 61 -15.98 -1.31 12.92
C LYS A 61 -16.86 -1.60 11.70
N GLU A 62 -17.57 -0.62 11.20
CA GLU A 62 -18.46 -0.79 10.04
C GLU A 62 -17.66 -1.11 8.78
N ILE A 63 -16.51 -0.45 8.59
CA ILE A 63 -15.60 -0.75 7.48
C ILE A 63 -14.99 -2.14 7.66
N SER A 64 -14.51 -2.45 8.86
CA SER A 64 -13.92 -3.75 9.18
C SER A 64 -14.90 -4.89 8.90
N ASP A 65 -16.14 -4.76 9.33
CA ASP A 65 -17.16 -5.79 9.15
C ASP A 65 -17.59 -5.93 7.67
N CYS A 66 -17.71 -4.81 6.97
CA CYS A 66 -18.16 -4.80 5.58
C CYS A 66 -17.13 -5.43 4.63
N PHE A 67 -15.85 -5.10 4.81
CA PHE A 67 -14.79 -5.52 3.89
C PHE A 67 -13.91 -6.65 4.42
N HIS A 68 -14.20 -7.15 5.61
CA HIS A 68 -13.41 -8.22 6.26
C HIS A 68 -11.94 -7.87 6.42
N VAL A 69 -11.66 -6.61 6.76
CA VAL A 69 -10.31 -6.13 7.07
C VAL A 69 -10.17 -5.90 8.56
N SER A 70 -8.94 -6.00 9.08
CA SER A 70 -8.73 -5.84 10.52
C SER A 70 -8.98 -4.39 10.95
N GLY A 71 -9.51 -4.20 12.16
CA GLY A 71 -9.72 -2.87 12.73
C GLY A 71 -8.42 -2.08 12.87
N ASP A 72 -7.31 -2.76 13.13
CA ASP A 72 -5.99 -2.12 13.23
C ASP A 72 -5.53 -1.58 11.89
N SER A 73 -5.77 -2.29 10.79
CA SER A 73 -5.47 -1.81 9.44
C SER A 73 -6.28 -0.57 9.11
N VAL A 74 -7.58 -0.59 9.38
CA VAL A 74 -8.48 0.55 9.14
C VAL A 74 -8.01 1.76 9.93
N ARG A 75 -7.65 1.57 11.20
CA ARG A 75 -7.16 2.65 12.07
C ARG A 75 -5.86 3.26 11.53
N ARG A 76 -4.94 2.42 11.05
CA ARG A 76 -3.67 2.89 10.47
C ARG A 76 -3.90 3.71 9.20
N TRP A 77 -4.81 3.28 8.33
CA TRP A 77 -5.11 4.03 7.10
C TRP A 77 -5.73 5.39 7.43
N LYS A 78 -6.67 5.41 8.37
CA LYS A 78 -7.30 6.65 8.81
C LYS A 78 -6.28 7.62 9.39
N LYS A 79 -5.39 7.12 10.25
CA LYS A 79 -4.31 7.91 10.84
C LYS A 79 -3.36 8.45 9.78
N LYS A 80 -2.99 7.62 8.82
CA LYS A 80 -2.11 8.02 7.71
C LYS A 80 -2.71 9.17 6.91
N LEU A 81 -3.98 9.08 6.57
CA LEU A 81 -4.66 10.16 5.83
C LEU A 81 -4.74 11.43 6.66
N SER A 82 -5.08 11.31 7.95
CA SER A 82 -5.20 12.45 8.86
C SER A 82 -3.88 13.18 9.08
N GLU A 83 -2.77 12.45 9.24
CA GLU A 83 -1.47 13.02 9.57
C GLU A 83 -0.62 13.38 8.36
N GLU A 84 -0.65 12.55 7.32
CA GLU A 84 0.23 12.69 6.15
C GLU A 84 -0.50 13.23 4.91
N GLY A 85 -1.82 13.21 4.91
CA GLY A 85 -2.64 13.73 3.82
C GLY A 85 -2.80 12.75 2.65
N GLU A 86 -3.58 13.19 1.66
CA GLU A 86 -3.94 12.38 0.50
C GLU A 86 -2.74 11.91 -0.31
N SER A 87 -1.76 12.76 -0.49
CA SER A 87 -0.58 12.45 -1.30
C SER A 87 0.18 11.22 -0.79
N ALA A 88 0.13 10.94 0.52
CA ALA A 88 0.83 9.80 1.10
C ALA A 88 0.30 8.45 0.57
N PHE A 89 -0.93 8.40 0.08
CA PHE A 89 -1.52 7.19 -0.50
C PHE A 89 -1.12 6.99 -1.96
N PHE A 90 -0.86 8.06 -2.67
CA PHE A 90 -0.66 8.03 -4.13
C PHE A 90 0.78 8.24 -4.56
N MET A 91 1.68 8.57 -3.63
CA MET A 91 3.10 8.64 -3.94
C MET A 91 3.68 7.24 -4.10
N PRO A 92 4.62 7.06 -5.07
CA PRO A 92 5.33 5.79 -5.20
C PRO A 92 5.93 5.41 -3.86
N GLU A 93 5.68 4.18 -3.42
CA GLU A 93 6.23 3.71 -2.17
C GLU A 93 7.70 3.36 -2.32
N ASN A 94 8.53 4.28 -1.87
CA ASN A 94 9.95 4.01 -1.71
C ASN A 94 10.27 3.45 -0.32
N ARG A 95 9.24 2.98 0.39
CA ARG A 95 9.41 2.53 1.78
C ARG A 95 10.19 1.25 1.92
N HIS A 96 10.10 0.42 0.93
CA HIS A 96 10.91 -0.78 0.90
C HIS A 96 12.32 -0.44 0.45
N GLY A 97 12.54 0.77 0.08
CA GLY A 97 13.74 1.57 0.01
C GLY A 97 14.97 0.94 -0.59
N HIS A 98 15.04 -0.34 -0.54
CA HIS A 98 16.16 -1.09 -1.07
C HIS A 98 16.32 -0.91 -2.58
N SER A 99 15.24 -0.64 -3.30
CA SER A 99 15.32 -0.44 -4.76
C SER A 99 16.11 0.81 -5.15
N HIS A 100 16.02 1.90 -4.37
CA HIS A 100 16.83 3.09 -4.66
C HIS A 100 18.24 3.01 -4.08
N LYS A 101 18.47 2.17 -3.07
CA LYS A 101 19.81 1.88 -2.55
C LYS A 101 20.59 0.94 -3.45
N LEU A 102 19.89 0.13 -4.24
CA LEU A 102 20.48 -0.85 -5.14
C LEU A 102 20.31 -0.43 -6.61
N LEU A 103 20.64 0.83 -6.91
CA LEU A 103 20.69 1.32 -8.29
C LEU A 103 21.74 0.56 -9.10
N PRO A 104 21.61 0.47 -10.43
CA PRO A 104 22.59 -0.24 -11.27
C PRO A 104 24.04 0.20 -11.02
N SER A 105 24.29 1.48 -10.80
CA SER A 105 25.63 1.98 -10.49
C SER A 105 26.16 1.47 -9.16
N VAL A 106 25.28 1.34 -8.15
CA VAL A 106 25.63 0.78 -6.85
C VAL A 106 25.89 -0.71 -6.94
N LEU A 107 25.06 -1.44 -7.69
CA LEU A 107 25.24 -2.88 -7.93
C LEU A 107 26.59 -3.15 -8.61
N ASP A 108 26.96 -2.34 -9.58
CA ASP A 108 28.26 -2.47 -10.27
C ASP A 108 29.45 -2.29 -9.30
N ARG A 109 29.37 -1.30 -8.42
CA ARG A 109 30.43 -1.09 -7.40
C ARG A 109 30.52 -2.26 -6.45
N ILE A 110 29.38 -2.76 -5.98
CA ILE A 110 29.34 -3.90 -5.07
C ILE A 110 29.87 -5.15 -5.77
N GLN A 111 29.50 -5.36 -7.02
CA GLN A 111 30.00 -6.50 -7.79
C GLN A 111 31.51 -6.48 -7.93
N LYS A 112 32.11 -5.33 -8.22
CA LYS A 112 33.57 -5.19 -8.30
C LYS A 112 34.25 -5.51 -6.97
N LYS A 113 33.66 -5.09 -5.85
CA LYS A 113 34.18 -5.38 -4.51
C LYS A 113 34.06 -6.86 -4.17
N LEU A 114 32.95 -7.51 -4.55
CA LEU A 114 32.79 -8.96 -4.39
C LEU A 114 33.83 -9.72 -5.22
N ASP A 115 34.03 -9.30 -6.47
CA ASP A 115 35.00 -9.92 -7.37
C ASP A 115 36.43 -9.79 -6.83
N SER A 116 36.72 -8.74 -6.09
CA SER A 116 38.03 -8.55 -5.46
C SER A 116 38.21 -9.34 -4.16
N GLY A 117 37.21 -10.13 -3.77
CA GLY A 117 37.29 -11.01 -2.59
C GLY A 117 36.88 -10.37 -1.27
N ARG A 118 36.27 -9.19 -1.30
CA ARG A 118 35.82 -8.51 -0.08
C ARG A 118 34.59 -9.19 0.52
N SER A 119 34.47 -9.17 1.83
CA SER A 119 33.34 -9.77 2.51
C SER A 119 32.07 -8.94 2.34
N VAL A 120 30.92 -9.61 2.37
CA VAL A 120 29.62 -8.93 2.32
C VAL A 120 29.48 -7.91 3.44
N ASN A 121 29.91 -8.25 4.65
CA ASN A 121 29.87 -7.35 5.80
C ASN A 121 30.72 -6.08 5.57
N GLY A 122 31.93 -6.22 5.07
CA GLY A 122 32.82 -5.09 4.78
C GLY A 122 32.22 -4.17 3.71
N ILE A 123 31.66 -4.75 2.64
CA ILE A 123 31.00 -3.99 1.57
C ILE A 123 29.78 -3.25 2.11
N ALA A 124 28.97 -3.91 2.92
CA ALA A 124 27.79 -3.30 3.53
C ALA A 124 28.13 -2.05 4.33
N ARG A 125 29.21 -2.11 5.12
CA ARG A 125 29.68 -0.97 5.90
C ARG A 125 30.16 0.19 5.01
N GLU A 126 30.90 -0.11 3.96
CA GLU A 126 31.40 0.93 3.05
C GLU A 126 30.30 1.62 2.26
N GLU A 127 29.34 0.86 1.78
CA GLU A 127 28.26 1.37 0.94
C GLU A 127 27.07 1.92 1.74
N GLY A 128 27.06 1.75 3.07
CA GLY A 128 25.94 2.19 3.91
C GLY A 128 24.66 1.42 3.65
N ILE A 129 24.77 0.16 3.24
CA ILE A 129 23.64 -0.72 2.89
C ILE A 129 23.64 -1.88 3.87
N SER A 130 22.46 -2.42 4.20
CA SER A 130 22.39 -3.58 5.08
C SER A 130 22.98 -4.82 4.41
N GLU A 131 23.62 -5.66 5.20
CA GLU A 131 24.15 -6.93 4.74
C GLU A 131 23.06 -7.81 4.13
N GLY A 132 21.85 -7.79 4.73
CA GLY A 132 20.69 -8.52 4.21
C GLY A 132 20.28 -8.07 2.82
N SER A 133 20.38 -6.80 2.50
CA SER A 133 20.08 -6.28 1.16
C SER A 133 21.05 -6.83 0.11
N ILE A 134 22.35 -6.90 0.45
CA ILE A 134 23.37 -7.46 -0.45
C ILE A 134 23.13 -8.96 -0.65
N ARG A 135 22.87 -9.70 0.40
CA ARG A 135 22.58 -11.13 0.33
C ARG A 135 21.33 -11.41 -0.48
N TYR A 136 20.31 -10.60 -0.31
CA TYR A 136 19.09 -10.71 -1.11
C TYR A 136 19.37 -10.52 -2.60
N ALA A 137 20.19 -9.52 -2.96
CA ALA A 137 20.56 -9.29 -4.36
C ALA A 137 21.36 -10.46 -4.95
N VAL A 138 22.23 -11.07 -4.14
CA VAL A 138 22.96 -12.29 -4.55
C VAL A 138 21.99 -13.45 -4.80
N ASN A 139 21.05 -13.67 -3.88
CA ASN A 139 20.06 -14.74 -3.99
C ASN A 139 19.13 -14.55 -5.20
N MET A 140 18.82 -13.30 -5.54
CA MET A 140 17.98 -12.96 -6.70
C MET A 140 18.74 -12.92 -8.02
N GLY A 141 20.05 -13.20 -8.02
CA GLY A 141 20.86 -13.20 -9.22
C GLY A 141 21.30 -11.84 -9.73
N ARG A 142 21.05 -10.77 -8.98
CA ARG A 142 21.50 -9.41 -9.35
C ARG A 142 22.98 -9.20 -9.09
N LEU A 143 23.53 -9.92 -8.13
CA LEU A 143 24.94 -9.93 -7.78
C LEU A 143 25.44 -11.38 -7.77
N LYS A 144 26.71 -11.55 -8.10
CA LYS A 144 27.37 -12.87 -8.04
C LYS A 144 28.49 -12.82 -7.04
N LYS A 145 28.41 -13.69 -6.04
CA LYS A 145 29.47 -13.82 -5.06
C LYS A 145 30.57 -14.73 -5.63
N SER A 146 31.83 -14.31 -5.53
CA SER A 146 32.94 -15.14 -5.94
C SER A 146 33.01 -16.41 -5.09
N PRO A 147 33.29 -17.57 -5.69
CA PRO A 147 33.45 -18.82 -4.96
C PRO A 147 34.62 -18.77 -3.97
#